data_7fe32ec8e48245342ad113805346a771
#
_entry.id   7fe32ec8e48245342ad113805346a771
#
_cell.length_a   1.000
_cell.length_b   1.000
_cell.length_c   1.000
_cell.angle_alpha   90.00
_cell.angle_beta   90.00
_cell.angle_gamma   90.00
#
_symmetry.space_group_name_H-M   'P 1'
#
loop_
_entity.id
_entity.type
_entity.pdbx_description
1 polymer ?
#
loop_
_entity_poly.entity_id
_entity_poly.type
_entity_poly.pdbx_seq_one_letter_code
_entity_poly.pdbx_strand_id
1 'polypeptide(L)'
;LHCDDDFLLNVDSKWTTHPDCDGADRATWRAHSSVTDLYCLGLCVREDFKSLRDARAEHLPLLRAMLRKGRAVIEDIYGVNAEEMRVFVHYPPQFYHFHVHYQALSAKEQGCACERAHSLEDIIDNLERDGDHYARANLSLKMGERDALYAFYNDAATRA
;
A
#
# COMPACT_ATOMS: atom_id res chain seq x y z
N LEU A 1 -6.04 12.30 7.03
CA LEU A 1 -7.30 11.67 6.68
C LEU A 1 -7.88 10.87 7.85
N HIS A 2 -7.12 9.93 8.40
CA HIS A 2 -7.52 9.09 9.53
C HIS A 2 -6.31 8.79 10.41
N CYS A 3 -6.52 8.68 11.73
CA CYS A 3 -5.51 8.24 12.69
C CYS A 3 -6.24 7.54 13.86
N ASP A 4 -5.86 6.30 14.14
CA ASP A 4 -6.27 5.56 15.33
C ASP A 4 -5.07 4.79 15.91
N ASP A 5 -5.31 3.87 16.85
CA ASP A 5 -4.26 3.07 17.50
C ASP A 5 -3.64 2.01 16.55
N ASP A 6 -4.28 1.73 15.42
CA ASP A 6 -3.86 0.73 14.46
C ASP A 6 -2.98 1.32 13.35
N PHE A 7 -3.43 2.42 12.72
CA PHE A 7 -2.74 3.02 11.58
C PHE A 7 -3.11 4.49 11.35
N LEU A 8 -2.21 5.18 10.66
CA LEU A 8 -2.40 6.53 10.11
C LEU A 8 -2.67 6.42 8.61
N LEU A 9 -3.76 7.04 8.11
CA LEU A 9 -4.01 7.19 6.67
C LEU A 9 -3.75 8.64 6.24
N ASN A 10 -2.90 8.83 5.25
CA ASN A 10 -2.58 10.14 4.70
C ASN A 10 -2.50 10.11 3.16
N VAL A 11 -2.46 11.29 2.55
CA VAL A 11 -2.17 11.47 1.12
C VAL A 11 -0.71 11.10 0.85
N ASP A 12 -0.45 10.31 -0.20
CA ASP A 12 0.92 10.05 -0.66
C ASP A 12 1.44 11.25 -1.48
N SER A 13 2.71 11.58 -1.31
CA SER A 13 3.38 12.65 -2.06
C SER A 13 3.38 12.47 -3.58
N LYS A 14 3.12 11.26 -4.06
CA LYS A 14 2.97 10.96 -5.49
C LYS A 14 1.67 11.53 -6.08
N TRP A 15 0.67 11.82 -5.26
CA TRP A 15 -0.53 12.53 -5.71
C TRP A 15 -0.29 14.04 -5.72
N THR A 16 0.51 14.49 -6.68
CA THR A 16 0.94 15.88 -6.81
C THR A 16 -0.19 16.84 -7.20
N THR A 17 -1.31 16.31 -7.68
CA THR A 17 -2.52 17.06 -8.08
C THR A 17 -3.61 16.99 -7.01
N HIS A 18 -3.29 16.67 -5.77
CA HIS A 18 -4.27 16.64 -4.68
C HIS A 18 -5.04 17.97 -4.59
N PRO A 19 -6.38 17.95 -4.36
CA PRO A 19 -7.21 19.16 -4.38
C PRO A 19 -6.72 20.29 -3.45
N ASP A 20 -6.12 19.92 -2.31
CA ASP A 20 -5.55 20.90 -1.37
C ASP A 20 -4.38 21.71 -1.95
N CYS A 21 -3.67 21.17 -2.95
CA CYS A 21 -2.59 21.88 -3.64
C CYS A 21 -3.08 23.13 -4.39
N ASP A 22 -4.34 23.12 -4.82
CA ASP A 22 -5.00 24.24 -5.50
C ASP A 22 -5.80 25.12 -4.52
N GLY A 23 -5.73 24.84 -3.20
CA GLY A 23 -6.49 25.53 -2.18
C GLY A 23 -8.01 25.26 -2.22
N ALA A 24 -8.41 24.12 -2.80
CA ALA A 24 -9.83 23.75 -2.89
C ALA A 24 -10.43 23.46 -1.51
N ASP A 25 -11.64 23.95 -1.24
CA ASP A 25 -12.38 23.62 -0.03
C ASP A 25 -12.60 22.11 0.05
N ARG A 26 -12.32 21.52 1.20
CA ARG A 26 -12.50 20.08 1.48
C ARG A 26 -13.90 19.56 1.10
N ALA A 27 -14.93 20.38 1.24
CA ALA A 27 -16.29 20.03 0.84
C ALA A 27 -16.45 19.77 -0.67
N THR A 28 -15.51 20.26 -1.49
CA THR A 28 -15.52 20.10 -2.95
C THR A 28 -14.62 18.97 -3.45
N TRP A 29 -13.84 18.31 -2.59
CA TRP A 29 -12.86 17.30 -2.98
C TRP A 29 -13.47 16.10 -3.70
N ARG A 30 -14.69 15.67 -3.33
CA ARG A 30 -15.39 14.55 -3.98
C ARG A 30 -15.63 14.73 -5.48
N ALA A 31 -15.79 15.97 -5.91
CA ALA A 31 -16.04 16.31 -7.32
C ALA A 31 -14.81 16.82 -8.07
N HIS A 32 -13.67 16.85 -7.40
CA HIS A 32 -12.45 17.38 -7.99
C HIS A 32 -11.88 16.42 -9.05
N SER A 33 -11.51 16.95 -10.22
CA SER A 33 -11.01 16.14 -11.35
C SER A 33 -9.77 15.30 -11.03
N SER A 34 -8.92 15.77 -10.11
CA SER A 34 -7.70 15.06 -9.72
C SER A 34 -7.94 13.80 -8.86
N VAL A 35 -9.19 13.56 -8.41
CA VAL A 35 -9.54 12.32 -7.69
C VAL A 35 -9.29 11.07 -8.54
N THR A 36 -9.28 11.21 -9.88
CA THR A 36 -8.86 10.16 -10.81
C THR A 36 -7.41 9.70 -10.60
N ASP A 37 -6.56 10.55 -10.02
CA ASP A 37 -5.15 10.28 -9.71
C ASP A 37 -4.93 9.94 -8.22
N LEU A 38 -6.00 9.66 -7.46
CA LEU A 38 -5.95 9.40 -6.02
C LEU A 38 -4.84 8.40 -5.67
N TYR A 39 -4.01 8.81 -4.71
CA TYR A 39 -2.97 7.98 -4.12
C TYR A 39 -2.82 8.30 -2.63
N CYS A 40 -3.13 7.34 -1.77
CA CYS A 40 -3.02 7.47 -0.32
C CYS A 40 -2.13 6.37 0.26
N LEU A 41 -1.62 6.62 1.47
CA LEU A 41 -0.73 5.73 2.19
C LEU A 41 -1.26 5.49 3.61
N GLY A 42 -1.47 4.22 3.97
CA GLY A 42 -1.75 3.78 5.33
C GLY A 42 -0.48 3.31 6.01
N LEU A 43 -0.06 3.99 7.06
CA LEU A 43 1.13 3.66 7.85
C LEU A 43 0.71 2.92 9.11
N CYS A 44 1.23 1.71 9.33
CA CYS A 44 1.01 0.95 10.56
C CYS A 44 1.63 1.69 11.75
N VAL A 45 0.97 1.69 12.91
CA VAL A 45 1.52 2.28 14.15
C VAL A 45 2.55 1.34 14.81
N ARG A 46 2.46 0.03 14.57
CA ARG A 46 3.38 -0.98 15.15
C ARG A 46 4.79 -0.84 14.57
N GLU A 47 5.79 -0.69 15.42
CA GLU A 47 7.20 -0.57 15.03
C GLU A 47 7.87 -1.92 14.68
N ASP A 48 7.34 -3.03 15.20
CA ASP A 48 7.83 -4.38 14.96
C ASP A 48 7.40 -4.99 13.63
N PHE A 49 6.41 -4.38 12.96
CA PHE A 49 5.91 -4.80 11.65
C PHE A 49 6.54 -3.95 10.53
N LYS A 50 7.54 -4.47 9.84
CA LYS A 50 8.38 -3.71 8.92
C LYS A 50 8.09 -3.95 7.44
N SER A 51 7.76 -5.20 7.08
CA SER A 51 7.59 -5.61 5.70
C SER A 51 6.61 -6.77 5.55
N LEU A 52 6.30 -7.15 4.33
CA LEU A 52 5.48 -8.34 4.04
C LEU A 52 6.07 -9.62 4.66
N ARG A 53 7.40 -9.70 4.84
CA ARG A 53 8.07 -10.85 5.46
C ARG A 53 7.72 -11.04 6.95
N ASP A 54 7.31 -9.96 7.61
CA ASP A 54 6.93 -10.01 9.02
C ASP A 54 5.45 -10.36 9.20
N ALA A 55 4.66 -10.39 8.12
CA ALA A 55 3.23 -10.66 8.17
C ALA A 55 2.93 -12.08 8.68
N ARG A 56 2.06 -12.17 9.68
CA ARG A 56 1.63 -13.40 10.36
C ARG A 56 0.12 -13.37 10.60
N ALA A 57 -0.44 -14.53 11.00
CA ALA A 57 -1.86 -14.63 11.34
C ALA A 57 -2.31 -13.59 12.38
N GLU A 58 -1.46 -13.25 13.35
CA GLU A 58 -1.75 -12.25 14.38
C GLU A 58 -1.97 -10.84 13.84
N HIS A 59 -1.47 -10.54 12.62
CA HIS A 59 -1.66 -9.25 11.95
C HIS A 59 -2.99 -9.16 11.17
N LEU A 60 -3.73 -10.26 11.01
CA LEU A 60 -5.00 -10.28 10.27
C LEU A 60 -6.02 -9.22 10.74
N PRO A 61 -6.24 -9.00 12.06
CA PRO A 61 -7.15 -7.95 12.52
C PRO A 61 -6.74 -6.56 12.02
N LEU A 62 -5.44 -6.22 12.09
CA LEU A 62 -4.88 -4.98 11.62
C LEU A 62 -5.03 -4.83 10.09
N LEU A 63 -4.63 -5.85 9.32
CA LEU A 63 -4.71 -5.82 7.86
C LEU A 63 -6.15 -5.64 7.36
N ARG A 64 -7.11 -6.34 7.99
CA ARG A 64 -8.54 -6.17 7.69
C ARG A 64 -9.06 -4.78 8.10
N ALA A 65 -8.56 -4.22 9.22
CA ALA A 65 -8.89 -2.87 9.64
C ALA A 65 -8.36 -1.84 8.64
N MET A 66 -7.10 -1.95 8.22
CA MET A 66 -6.50 -1.09 7.19
C MET A 66 -7.31 -1.16 5.88
N LEU A 67 -7.62 -2.37 5.40
CA LEU A 67 -8.40 -2.54 4.18
C LEU A 67 -9.78 -1.87 4.27
N ARG A 68 -10.57 -2.20 5.30
CA ARG A 68 -11.96 -1.74 5.45
C ARG A 68 -12.06 -0.26 5.82
N LYS A 69 -11.35 0.15 6.89
CA LYS A 69 -11.41 1.55 7.38
C LYS A 69 -10.76 2.50 6.36
N GLY A 70 -9.63 2.11 5.77
CA GLY A 70 -8.94 2.92 4.78
C GLY A 70 -9.82 3.21 3.56
N ARG A 71 -10.48 2.18 3.00
CA ARG A 71 -11.45 2.35 1.92
C ARG A 71 -12.62 3.24 2.31
N ALA A 72 -13.21 3.02 3.48
CA ALA A 72 -14.35 3.80 3.94
C ALA A 72 -14.02 5.28 4.11
N VAL A 73 -12.86 5.61 4.67
CA VAL A 73 -12.40 6.99 4.83
C VAL A 73 -12.14 7.65 3.47
N ILE A 74 -11.54 6.95 2.52
CA ILE A 74 -11.27 7.46 1.17
C ILE A 74 -12.59 7.69 0.42
N GLU A 75 -13.54 6.76 0.51
CA GLU A 75 -14.86 6.90 -0.08
C GLU A 75 -15.63 8.09 0.51
N ASP A 76 -15.58 8.27 1.83
CA ASP A 76 -16.23 9.41 2.49
C ASP A 76 -15.65 10.75 2.05
N ILE A 77 -14.33 10.87 1.96
CA ILE A 77 -13.66 12.13 1.64
C ILE A 77 -13.66 12.44 0.14
N TYR A 78 -13.37 11.43 -0.70
CA TYR A 78 -13.13 11.63 -2.13
C TYR A 78 -14.18 11.02 -3.05
N GLY A 79 -15.09 10.18 -2.51
CA GLY A 79 -16.15 9.55 -3.29
C GLY A 79 -15.68 8.40 -4.19
N VAL A 80 -14.48 7.87 -3.98
CA VAL A 80 -13.95 6.70 -4.72
C VAL A 80 -14.45 5.44 -4.03
N ASN A 81 -15.24 4.63 -4.74
CA ASN A 81 -15.80 3.39 -4.19
C ASN A 81 -14.72 2.31 -4.00
N ALA A 82 -15.02 1.33 -3.15
CA ALA A 82 -14.10 0.24 -2.86
C ALA A 82 -13.66 -0.55 -4.10
N GLU A 83 -14.58 -0.76 -5.06
CA GLU A 83 -14.34 -1.48 -6.32
C GLU A 83 -13.50 -0.68 -7.32
N GLU A 84 -13.42 0.65 -7.14
CA GLU A 84 -12.62 1.56 -7.95
C GLU A 84 -11.21 1.80 -7.38
N MET A 85 -10.82 1.00 -6.36
CA MET A 85 -9.60 1.22 -5.60
C MET A 85 -8.71 -0.04 -5.55
N ARG A 86 -7.43 0.11 -5.93
CA ARG A 86 -6.40 -0.87 -5.63
C ARG A 86 -5.88 -0.64 -4.22
N VAL A 87 -5.77 -1.72 -3.44
CA VAL A 87 -5.13 -1.66 -2.12
C VAL A 87 -4.00 -2.70 -2.10
N PHE A 88 -2.77 -2.27 -1.89
CA PHE A 88 -1.61 -3.15 -2.07
C PHE A 88 -0.43 -2.77 -1.18
N VAL A 89 0.50 -3.71 -1.05
CA VAL A 89 1.77 -3.58 -0.32
C VAL A 89 2.92 -3.81 -1.29
N HIS A 90 4.00 -3.06 -1.16
CA HIS A 90 5.22 -3.33 -1.91
C HIS A 90 6.13 -4.34 -1.19
N TYR A 91 6.74 -5.26 -1.99
CA TYR A 91 7.86 -6.04 -1.54
C TYR A 91 8.94 -6.17 -2.65
N PRO A 92 10.21 -5.84 -2.37
CA PRO A 92 10.68 -5.18 -1.15
C PRO A 92 10.14 -3.74 -1.03
N PRO A 93 9.93 -3.28 0.20
CA PRO A 93 9.46 -1.92 0.42
C PRO A 93 10.57 -0.90 0.16
N GLN A 94 10.19 0.36 -0.07
CA GLN A 94 11.14 1.46 -0.19
C GLN A 94 11.74 1.84 1.16
N PHE A 95 10.95 1.71 2.24
CA PHE A 95 11.37 1.85 3.64
C PHE A 95 10.69 0.80 4.51
N TYR A 96 11.44 0.27 5.49
CA TYR A 96 11.04 -0.86 6.31
C TYR A 96 10.22 -0.42 7.53
N HIS A 97 9.02 0.04 7.26
CA HIS A 97 7.92 0.26 8.17
C HIS A 97 6.65 -0.11 7.40
N PHE A 98 5.85 -1.04 7.92
CA PHE A 98 4.74 -1.61 7.16
C PHE A 98 3.73 -0.54 6.76
N HIS A 99 3.43 -0.48 5.47
CA HIS A 99 2.51 0.49 4.91
C HIS A 99 1.72 -0.10 3.74
N VAL A 100 0.52 0.40 3.57
CA VAL A 100 -0.45 0.00 2.56
C VAL A 100 -0.72 1.17 1.63
N HIS A 101 -0.71 0.90 0.34
CA HIS A 101 -1.03 1.86 -0.70
C HIS A 101 -2.50 1.73 -1.10
N TYR A 102 -3.18 2.87 -1.27
CA TYR A 102 -4.54 2.97 -1.80
C TYR A 102 -4.49 3.85 -3.04
N GLN A 103 -4.91 3.31 -4.17
CA GLN A 103 -4.83 3.99 -5.45
C GLN A 103 -6.12 3.80 -6.24
N ALA A 104 -6.66 4.89 -6.85
CA ALA A 104 -7.77 4.76 -7.77
C ALA A 104 -7.39 3.90 -8.98
N LEU A 105 -8.32 3.07 -9.50
CA LEU A 105 -8.09 2.27 -10.70
C LEU A 105 -7.84 3.13 -11.93
N SER A 106 -8.41 4.34 -11.97
CA SER A 106 -8.22 5.34 -13.02
C SER A 106 -6.84 6.01 -12.99
N ALA A 107 -6.13 5.96 -11.85
CA ALA A 107 -4.82 6.58 -11.73
C ALA A 107 -3.81 5.92 -12.67
N LYS A 108 -2.93 6.74 -13.25
CA LYS A 108 -1.81 6.23 -14.05
C LYS A 108 -0.96 5.29 -13.19
N GLU A 109 -0.51 4.19 -13.80
CA GLU A 109 0.26 3.16 -13.11
C GLU A 109 1.51 3.73 -12.42
N GLN A 110 1.42 3.92 -11.11
CA GLN A 110 2.53 4.35 -10.29
C GLN A 110 2.70 3.33 -9.15
N GLY A 111 3.64 2.40 -9.35
CA GLY A 111 4.03 1.45 -8.31
C GLY A 111 3.09 0.25 -8.10
N CYS A 112 2.01 0.10 -8.88
CA CYS A 112 1.11 -1.05 -8.79
C CYS A 112 1.52 -2.22 -9.74
N ALA A 113 2.72 -2.18 -10.29
CA ALA A 113 3.22 -3.23 -11.17
C ALA A 113 3.32 -4.58 -10.43
N CYS A 114 2.90 -5.66 -11.10
CA CYS A 114 2.83 -7.01 -10.53
C CYS A 114 4.19 -7.57 -10.08
N GLU A 115 5.28 -6.99 -10.54
CA GLU A 115 6.64 -7.36 -10.15
C GLU A 115 6.97 -7.01 -8.69
N ARG A 116 6.14 -6.18 -8.04
CA ARG A 116 6.46 -5.61 -6.74
C ARG A 116 5.24 -5.42 -5.84
N ALA A 117 4.05 -5.25 -6.42
CA ALA A 117 2.82 -4.99 -5.70
C ALA A 117 2.09 -6.30 -5.36
N HIS A 118 1.68 -6.44 -4.11
CA HIS A 118 0.88 -7.55 -3.61
C HIS A 118 -0.45 -7.01 -3.12
N SER A 119 -1.58 -7.50 -3.67
CA SER A 119 -2.92 -7.12 -3.24
C SER A 119 -3.11 -7.39 -1.74
N LEU A 120 -3.70 -6.44 -1.01
CA LEU A 120 -3.95 -6.63 0.42
C LEU A 120 -5.00 -7.71 0.68
N GLU A 121 -5.94 -7.90 -0.23
CA GLU A 121 -6.92 -8.98 -0.20
C GLU A 121 -6.23 -10.34 -0.30
N ASP A 122 -5.30 -10.53 -1.25
CA ASP A 122 -4.54 -11.76 -1.40
C ASP A 122 -3.63 -12.02 -0.20
N ILE A 123 -3.06 -10.96 0.39
CA ILE A 123 -2.25 -11.07 1.61
C ILE A 123 -3.09 -11.62 2.75
N ILE A 124 -4.29 -11.09 2.95
CA ILE A 124 -5.21 -11.55 3.98
C ILE A 124 -5.59 -13.01 3.75
N ASP A 125 -6.04 -13.37 2.53
CA ASP A 125 -6.45 -14.74 2.18
C ASP A 125 -5.30 -15.74 2.37
N ASN A 126 -4.08 -15.42 1.95
CA ASN A 126 -2.92 -16.26 2.15
C ASN A 126 -2.59 -16.50 3.64
N LEU A 127 -2.70 -15.45 4.48
CA LEU A 127 -2.47 -15.57 5.92
C LEU A 127 -3.59 -16.32 6.65
N GLU A 128 -4.82 -16.28 6.14
CA GLU A 128 -5.93 -17.08 6.65
C GLU A 128 -5.71 -18.58 6.41
N ARG A 129 -5.14 -18.92 5.25
CA ARG A 129 -4.82 -20.33 4.88
C ARG A 129 -3.55 -20.84 5.57
N ASP A 130 -2.53 -20.01 5.66
CA ASP A 130 -1.25 -20.31 6.30
C ASP A 130 -0.72 -19.07 7.02
N GLY A 131 -0.87 -19.05 8.35
CA GLY A 131 -0.50 -17.91 9.20
C GLY A 131 0.96 -17.47 9.11
N ASP A 132 1.85 -18.31 8.59
CA ASP A 132 3.27 -18.05 8.38
C ASP A 132 3.66 -17.95 6.89
N HIS A 133 2.67 -17.82 6.00
CA HIS A 133 2.88 -17.85 4.56
C HIS A 133 4.06 -16.98 4.11
N TYR A 134 4.05 -15.71 4.45
CA TYR A 134 5.05 -14.75 3.97
C TYR A 134 6.45 -14.89 4.60
N ALA A 135 6.59 -15.65 5.67
CA ALA A 135 7.91 -16.02 6.20
C ALA A 135 8.65 -16.98 5.27
N ARG A 136 7.90 -17.84 4.55
CA ARG A 136 8.45 -18.96 3.79
C ARG A 136 8.23 -18.86 2.28
N ALA A 137 7.21 -18.12 1.83
CA ALA A 137 6.83 -18.02 0.42
C ALA A 137 7.98 -17.45 -0.44
N ASN A 138 8.14 -17.99 -1.63
CA ASN A 138 8.97 -17.36 -2.65
C ASN A 138 8.21 -16.18 -3.24
N LEU A 139 8.77 -14.98 -3.13
CA LEU A 139 8.21 -13.78 -3.72
C LEU A 139 9.04 -13.39 -4.93
N SER A 140 8.42 -13.46 -6.12
CA SER A 140 9.08 -13.04 -7.35
C SER A 140 9.29 -11.54 -7.35
N LEU A 141 10.47 -11.11 -7.75
CA LEU A 141 10.86 -9.71 -7.85
C LEU A 141 11.51 -9.48 -9.19
N LYS A 142 11.11 -8.43 -9.88
CA LYS A 142 11.86 -7.88 -11.02
C LYS A 142 12.43 -6.53 -10.65
N MET A 143 13.69 -6.35 -10.90
CA MET A 143 14.46 -5.17 -10.53
C MET A 143 15.31 -4.73 -11.72
N GLY A 144 15.28 -3.45 -12.03
CA GLY A 144 16.14 -2.89 -13.05
C GLY A 144 17.58 -2.75 -12.55
N GLU A 145 18.56 -2.84 -13.45
CA GLU A 145 19.99 -2.70 -13.12
C GLU A 145 20.35 -1.36 -12.46
N ARG A 146 19.49 -0.35 -12.65
CA ARG A 146 19.66 1.00 -12.05
C ARG A 146 19.00 1.13 -10.67
N ASP A 147 18.32 0.10 -10.17
CA ASP A 147 17.73 0.14 -8.84
C ASP A 147 18.86 0.07 -7.79
N ALA A 148 18.75 0.88 -6.75
CA ALA A 148 19.76 0.94 -5.68
C ALA A 148 19.99 -0.40 -4.97
N LEU A 149 18.98 -1.27 -4.97
CA LEU A 149 19.06 -2.60 -4.35
C LEU A 149 19.61 -3.67 -5.31
N TYR A 150 19.73 -3.38 -6.62
CA TYR A 150 20.16 -4.37 -7.62
C TYR A 150 21.50 -5.02 -7.29
N ALA A 151 22.50 -4.22 -6.93
CA ALA A 151 23.83 -4.72 -6.59
C ALA A 151 23.79 -5.72 -5.41
N PHE A 152 23.01 -5.42 -4.36
CA PHE A 152 22.90 -6.29 -3.20
C PHE A 152 22.27 -7.65 -3.52
N TYR A 153 21.22 -7.66 -4.36
CA TYR A 153 20.55 -8.90 -4.77
C TYR A 153 21.40 -9.71 -5.74
N ASN A 154 22.11 -9.05 -6.66
CA ASN A 154 22.97 -9.72 -7.62
C ASN A 154 24.20 -10.36 -6.96
N ASP A 155 24.83 -9.69 -5.99
CA ASP A 155 25.93 -10.23 -5.21
C ASP A 155 25.51 -11.42 -4.35
N ALA A 156 24.29 -11.40 -3.77
CA ALA A 156 23.76 -12.52 -3.01
C ALA A 156 23.48 -13.74 -3.91
N ALA A 157 22.96 -13.55 -5.12
CA ALA A 157 22.69 -14.62 -6.08
C ALA A 157 23.97 -15.29 -6.62
N THR A 158 25.09 -14.55 -6.66
CA THR A 158 26.40 -15.10 -7.08
C THR A 158 27.11 -15.89 -5.98
N ARG A 159 26.68 -15.77 -4.72
CA ARG A 159 27.27 -16.43 -3.54
C ARG A 159 26.49 -17.66 -3.06
N ALA A 160 25.33 -17.95 -3.66
CA ALA A 160 24.47 -19.10 -3.36
C ALA A 160 24.66 -20.23 -4.37
#